data_d2bd3deff5ad1e9c4dc7120c0413e8f7
#
_entry.id   d2bd3deff5ad1e9c4dc7120c0413e8f7
#
_cell.length_a   1.000
_cell.length_b   1.000
_cell.length_c   1.000
_cell.angle_alpha   90.00
_cell.angle_beta   90.00
_cell.angle_gamma   90.00
#
_symmetry.space_group_name_H-M   'P 1'
#
loop_
_entity.id
_entity.type
_entity.pdbx_description
1 polymer ?
#
loop_
_entity_poly.entity_id
_entity_poly.type
_entity_poly.pdbx_seq_one_letter_code
_entity_poly.pdbx_strand_id
1 'polypeptide(L)'
;MPKIAMLNQEGAKVGEIELSEAIFASEINESVLHLVVRSQLAAKRQGTQSAKTRGEVRGGGRKIYRQKGTGNARHHGNRAPQFTHGGVVFAPKPRDYVVNVPKKVRRLALKGALTSKVNRSEERRVGKECRSRWSPYH
;
A
#
# COMPACT_ATOMS: atom_id res chain seq x y z
N MET A 1 -13.62 4.02 -33.92
CA MET A 1 -12.45 3.23 -33.47
C MET A 1 -11.26 4.15 -33.28
N PRO A 2 -10.63 4.21 -32.11
CA PRO A 2 -9.44 5.03 -31.93
C PRO A 2 -8.30 4.48 -32.79
N LYS A 3 -7.66 5.38 -33.53
CA LYS A 3 -6.50 5.08 -34.40
C LYS A 3 -5.26 5.65 -33.76
N ILE A 4 -4.18 4.89 -33.75
CA ILE A 4 -2.87 5.33 -33.27
C ILE A 4 -1.85 5.21 -34.38
N ALA A 5 -0.98 6.22 -34.50
CA ALA A 5 0.14 6.20 -35.42
C ALA A 5 1.19 5.17 -34.97
N MET A 6 1.61 4.33 -35.88
CA MET A 6 2.75 3.42 -35.69
C MET A 6 4.03 4.13 -36.10
N LEU A 7 4.96 4.24 -35.15
CA LEU A 7 6.24 4.91 -35.37
C LEU A 7 7.36 3.88 -35.46
N ASN A 8 8.39 4.19 -36.27
CA ASN A 8 9.63 3.42 -36.29
C ASN A 8 10.57 3.85 -35.15
N GLN A 9 11.75 3.25 -35.06
CA GLN A 9 12.74 3.59 -34.04
C GLN A 9 13.30 5.03 -34.18
N GLU A 10 13.18 5.63 -35.33
CA GLU A 10 13.60 7.00 -35.64
C GLU A 10 12.48 8.03 -35.34
N GLY A 11 11.27 7.56 -34.97
CA GLY A 11 10.11 8.41 -34.72
C GLY A 11 9.30 8.77 -35.96
N ALA A 12 9.63 8.22 -37.14
CA ALA A 12 8.86 8.44 -38.37
C ALA A 12 7.60 7.56 -38.40
N LYS A 13 6.48 8.13 -38.88
CA LYS A 13 5.20 7.42 -38.98
C LYS A 13 5.27 6.39 -40.11
N VAL A 14 5.08 5.11 -39.76
CA VAL A 14 5.11 3.97 -40.72
C VAL A 14 3.70 3.52 -41.11
N GLY A 15 2.71 3.72 -40.20
CA GLY A 15 1.35 3.27 -40.45
C GLY A 15 0.38 3.71 -39.36
N GLU A 16 -0.83 3.15 -39.37
CA GLU A 16 -1.85 3.35 -38.36
C GLU A 16 -2.41 2.01 -37.89
N ILE A 17 -2.69 1.91 -36.61
CA ILE A 17 -3.31 0.73 -35.98
C ILE A 17 -4.69 1.13 -35.48
N GLU A 18 -5.71 0.35 -35.81
CA GLU A 18 -7.07 0.49 -35.30
C GLU A 18 -7.21 -0.30 -33.98
N LEU A 19 -7.67 0.37 -32.94
CA LEU A 19 -7.87 -0.23 -31.62
C LEU A 19 -9.35 -0.52 -31.37
N SER A 20 -9.62 -1.59 -30.61
CA SER A 20 -10.99 -1.96 -30.22
C SER A 20 -11.63 -0.91 -29.31
N GLU A 21 -12.78 -0.38 -29.70
CA GLU A 21 -13.55 0.58 -28.90
C GLU A 21 -13.97 0.02 -27.53
N ALA A 22 -14.28 -1.27 -27.45
CA ALA A 22 -14.71 -1.92 -26.24
C ALA A 22 -13.67 -1.90 -25.09
N ILE A 23 -12.40 -1.59 -25.43
CA ILE A 23 -11.28 -1.55 -24.48
C ILE A 23 -10.71 -0.13 -24.39
N PHE A 24 -10.48 0.52 -25.51
CA PHE A 24 -9.69 1.75 -25.60
C PHE A 24 -10.53 3.03 -25.77
N ALA A 25 -11.86 2.91 -25.80
CA ALA A 25 -12.79 4.03 -25.79
C ALA A 25 -13.74 4.02 -24.58
N SER A 26 -13.32 3.41 -23.47
CA SER A 26 -14.12 3.37 -22.24
C SER A 26 -14.02 4.69 -21.48
N GLU A 27 -15.09 5.05 -20.76
CA GLU A 27 -15.08 6.21 -19.87
C GLU A 27 -14.01 6.07 -18.78
N ILE A 28 -13.25 7.15 -18.55
CA ILE A 28 -12.18 7.19 -17.55
C ILE A 28 -12.80 7.61 -16.22
N ASN A 29 -12.86 6.67 -15.27
CA ASN A 29 -13.34 6.93 -13.91
C ASN A 29 -12.15 6.95 -12.94
N GLU A 30 -11.74 8.14 -12.53
CA GLU A 30 -10.59 8.34 -11.64
C GLU A 30 -10.78 7.70 -10.27
N SER A 31 -12.00 7.73 -9.71
CA SER A 31 -12.30 7.13 -8.42
C SER A 31 -12.10 5.61 -8.43
N VAL A 32 -12.50 4.96 -9.53
CA VAL A 32 -12.33 3.51 -9.72
C VAL A 32 -10.85 3.17 -9.90
N LEU A 33 -10.10 3.96 -10.67
CA LEU A 33 -8.65 3.82 -10.82
C LEU A 33 -7.94 3.95 -9.47
N HIS A 34 -8.24 4.99 -8.71
CA HIS A 34 -7.67 5.21 -7.37
C HIS A 34 -7.96 4.04 -6.43
N LEU A 35 -9.22 3.54 -6.41
CA LEU A 35 -9.60 2.40 -5.58
C LEU A 35 -8.77 1.15 -5.90
N VAL A 36 -8.57 0.85 -7.19
CA VAL A 36 -7.78 -0.32 -7.61
C VAL A 36 -6.30 -0.15 -7.28
N VAL A 37 -5.71 1.03 -7.51
CA VAL A 37 -4.33 1.32 -7.14
C VAL A 37 -4.13 1.19 -5.63
N ARG A 38 -5.04 1.75 -4.84
CA ARG A 38 -5.01 1.63 -3.37
C ARG A 38 -5.08 0.17 -2.92
N SER A 39 -5.94 -0.64 -3.56
CA SER A 39 -6.03 -2.07 -3.28
C SER A 39 -4.72 -2.81 -3.59
N GLN A 40 -4.09 -2.51 -4.72
CA GLN A 40 -2.81 -3.12 -5.11
C GLN A 40 -1.66 -2.73 -4.17
N LEU A 41 -1.59 -1.46 -3.76
CA LEU A 41 -0.59 -0.98 -2.81
C LEU A 41 -0.80 -1.60 -1.42
N ALA A 42 -2.05 -1.71 -0.98
CA ALA A 42 -2.39 -2.37 0.28
C ALA A 42 -2.01 -3.85 0.29
N ALA A 43 -2.24 -4.57 -0.82
CA ALA A 43 -1.90 -5.98 -0.95
C ALA A 43 -0.38 -6.27 -0.91
N LYS A 44 0.47 -5.27 -1.18
CA LYS A 44 1.93 -5.41 -1.04
C LYS A 44 2.42 -5.37 0.41
N ARG A 45 1.58 -4.91 1.35
CA ARG A 45 1.95 -4.82 2.76
C ARG A 45 1.90 -6.18 3.42
N GLN A 46 3.01 -6.61 4.01
CA GLN A 46 3.13 -7.91 4.67
C GLN A 46 2.30 -8.03 5.95
N GLY A 47 2.13 -6.93 6.71
CA GLY A 47 1.29 -6.88 7.88
C GLY A 47 1.77 -7.68 9.11
N THR A 48 3.07 -7.98 9.19
CA THR A 48 3.65 -8.82 10.26
C THR A 48 4.07 -8.04 11.51
N GLN A 49 3.82 -6.73 11.56
CA GLN A 49 4.14 -5.91 12.73
C GLN A 49 3.39 -6.43 13.97
N SER A 50 4.11 -6.58 15.07
CA SER A 50 3.54 -7.03 16.33
C SER A 50 4.26 -6.40 17.52
N ALA A 51 3.51 -6.00 18.54
CA ALA A 51 4.06 -5.62 19.83
C ALA A 51 3.27 -6.31 20.96
N LYS A 52 3.93 -6.53 22.08
CA LYS A 52 3.35 -7.24 23.22
C LYS A 52 2.48 -6.31 24.05
N THR A 53 1.25 -6.71 24.30
CA THR A 53 0.39 -6.09 25.30
C THR A 53 0.85 -6.49 26.71
N ARG A 54 0.37 -5.79 27.72
CA ARG A 54 0.76 -6.09 29.11
C ARG A 54 0.44 -7.53 29.54
N GLY A 55 -0.51 -8.20 28.91
CA GLY A 55 -0.83 -9.60 29.16
C GLY A 55 0.20 -10.56 28.60
N GLU A 56 0.85 -10.18 27.49
CA GLU A 56 1.82 -11.01 26.73
C GLU A 56 3.27 -10.80 27.20
N VAL A 57 3.54 -9.71 27.94
CA VAL A 57 4.86 -9.47 28.51
C VAL A 57 5.14 -10.46 29.63
N ARG A 58 6.31 -11.11 29.60
CA ARG A 58 6.74 -12.07 30.65
C ARG A 58 7.02 -11.35 31.97
N GLY A 59 6.65 -11.98 33.08
CA GLY A 59 6.97 -11.51 34.42
C GLY A 59 5.81 -10.78 35.12
N GLY A 60 6.05 -10.18 36.26
CA GLY A 60 5.19 -9.21 36.94
C GLY A 60 3.80 -9.70 37.40
N GLY A 61 3.60 -10.96 37.66
CA GLY A 61 2.31 -11.48 38.17
C GLY A 61 2.00 -11.06 39.63
N ARG A 62 3.04 -10.68 40.38
CA ARG A 62 2.95 -10.26 41.77
C ARG A 62 2.69 -8.76 41.87
N LYS A 63 1.95 -8.34 42.92
CA LYS A 63 1.83 -6.93 43.32
C LYS A 63 3.20 -6.39 43.75
N ILE A 64 3.59 -5.21 43.27
CA ILE A 64 4.93 -4.65 43.49
C ILE A 64 5.13 -4.35 45.01
N TYR A 65 4.15 -3.76 45.65
CA TYR A 65 4.15 -3.40 47.06
C TYR A 65 2.71 -3.40 47.62
N ARG A 66 2.58 -3.29 48.95
CA ARG A 66 1.29 -3.23 49.65
C ARG A 66 0.44 -2.03 49.23
N GLN A 67 -0.87 -2.15 49.33
CA GLN A 67 -1.86 -1.19 48.83
C GLN A 67 -1.78 0.21 49.47
N LYS A 68 -1.41 0.27 50.74
CA LYS A 68 -1.29 1.53 51.50
C LYS A 68 -0.03 1.52 52.37
N GLY A 69 0.38 2.72 52.85
CA GLY A 69 1.50 2.87 53.80
C GLY A 69 2.90 2.80 53.15
N THR A 70 3.04 3.05 51.89
CA THR A 70 4.33 3.12 51.17
C THR A 70 4.68 4.53 50.71
N GLY A 71 3.74 5.49 50.77
CA GLY A 71 3.93 6.82 50.19
C GLY A 71 3.92 6.88 48.66
N ASN A 72 3.89 5.74 47.97
CA ASN A 72 3.92 5.62 46.52
C ASN A 72 2.52 5.48 45.91
N ALA A 73 2.41 5.74 44.61
CA ALA A 73 1.19 5.50 43.85
C ALA A 73 0.79 4.01 43.91
N ARG A 74 -0.51 3.74 43.85
CA ARG A 74 -1.02 2.37 43.87
C ARG A 74 -0.80 1.65 42.57
N HIS A 75 -0.02 0.58 42.57
CA HIS A 75 0.25 -0.26 41.39
C HIS A 75 0.02 -1.74 41.71
N HIS A 76 -0.34 -2.51 40.70
CA HIS A 76 -0.44 -3.96 40.83
C HIS A 76 0.90 -4.60 40.40
N GLY A 77 1.17 -4.72 39.14
CA GLY A 77 2.39 -5.34 38.61
C GLY A 77 3.22 -4.39 37.76
N ASN A 78 4.45 -4.74 37.47
CA ASN A 78 5.40 -3.95 36.72
C ASN A 78 5.29 -4.10 35.18
N ARG A 79 4.32 -4.89 34.69
CA ARG A 79 4.06 -5.05 33.25
C ARG A 79 3.20 -3.93 32.64
N ALA A 80 2.69 -3.03 33.47
CA ALA A 80 1.85 -1.94 33.01
C ALA A 80 2.65 -0.96 32.11
N PRO A 81 2.00 -0.27 31.16
CA PRO A 81 2.68 0.55 30.15
C PRO A 81 3.55 1.69 30.69
N GLN A 82 3.26 2.16 31.91
CA GLN A 82 4.05 3.21 32.57
C GLN A 82 5.40 2.73 33.11
N PHE A 83 5.63 1.42 33.17
CA PHE A 83 6.90 0.87 33.63
C PHE A 83 7.83 0.55 32.46
N THR A 84 9.12 0.70 32.67
CA THR A 84 10.14 0.26 31.74
C THR A 84 9.98 -1.25 31.46
N HIS A 85 10.06 -1.62 30.19
CA HIS A 85 9.77 -2.98 29.71
C HIS A 85 8.33 -3.47 29.93
N GLY A 86 7.40 -2.59 30.28
CA GLY A 86 5.96 -2.88 30.29
C GLY A 86 5.38 -3.09 28.90
N GLY A 87 4.12 -3.52 28.85
CA GLY A 87 3.43 -3.75 27.58
C GLY A 87 2.97 -2.45 26.90
N VAL A 88 2.74 -2.52 25.59
CA VAL A 88 2.15 -1.42 24.81
C VAL A 88 0.63 -1.48 24.93
N VAL A 89 -0.04 -0.33 25.15
CA VAL A 89 -1.51 -0.29 25.36
C VAL A 89 -2.25 -0.67 24.08
N PHE A 90 -2.02 0.06 22.99
CA PHE A 90 -2.59 -0.22 21.68
C PHE A 90 -1.50 -0.82 20.78
N ALA A 91 -1.07 -2.01 21.16
CA ALA A 91 -0.03 -2.71 20.42
C ALA A 91 -0.48 -3.06 19.00
N PRO A 92 0.34 -2.80 17.97
CA PRO A 92 0.06 -3.30 16.65
C PRO A 92 0.02 -4.83 16.68
N LYS A 93 -0.93 -5.40 15.95
CA LYS A 93 -1.06 -6.86 15.78
C LYS A 93 -0.94 -7.20 14.29
N PRO A 94 -0.45 -8.39 13.95
CA PRO A 94 -0.44 -8.86 12.57
C PRO A 94 -1.84 -8.81 11.99
N ARG A 95 -1.95 -8.29 10.76
CA ARG A 95 -3.22 -8.22 10.05
C ARG A 95 -3.01 -8.18 8.55
N ASP A 96 -4.01 -8.63 7.80
CA ASP A 96 -4.06 -8.46 6.37
C ASP A 96 -4.54 -7.06 6.00
N TYR A 97 -3.85 -6.45 5.04
CA TYR A 97 -4.21 -5.13 4.49
C TYR A 97 -4.97 -5.24 3.16
N VAL A 98 -5.30 -6.45 2.75
CA VAL A 98 -5.96 -6.69 1.46
C VAL A 98 -7.32 -6.00 1.42
N VAL A 99 -7.52 -5.17 0.40
CA VAL A 99 -8.81 -4.54 0.08
C VAL A 99 -9.42 -5.31 -1.10
N ASN A 100 -10.51 -6.01 -0.84
CA ASN A 100 -11.20 -6.78 -1.87
C ASN A 100 -11.95 -5.86 -2.83
N VAL A 101 -11.57 -5.90 -4.11
CA VAL A 101 -12.24 -5.17 -5.19
C VAL A 101 -12.86 -6.17 -6.16
N PRO A 102 -14.15 -6.04 -6.52
CA PRO A 102 -14.82 -6.93 -7.47
C PRO A 102 -14.11 -6.99 -8.82
N LYS A 103 -14.11 -8.17 -9.45
CA LYS A 103 -13.43 -8.39 -10.76
C LYS A 103 -13.92 -7.41 -11.84
N LYS A 104 -15.23 -7.10 -11.85
CA LYS A 104 -15.82 -6.13 -12.81
C LYS A 104 -15.21 -4.74 -12.66
N VAL A 105 -15.04 -4.28 -11.41
CA VAL A 105 -14.45 -2.97 -11.11
C VAL A 105 -12.97 -2.92 -11.50
N ARG A 106 -12.20 -3.99 -11.25
CA ARG A 106 -10.80 -4.09 -11.69
C ARG A 106 -10.67 -4.04 -13.22
N ARG A 107 -11.56 -4.71 -13.95
CA ARG A 107 -11.59 -4.67 -15.42
C ARG A 107 -11.95 -3.27 -15.94
N LEU A 108 -12.92 -2.59 -15.30
CA LEU A 108 -13.28 -1.22 -15.65
C LEU A 108 -12.10 -0.26 -15.45
N ALA A 109 -11.41 -0.35 -14.32
CA ALA A 109 -10.21 0.43 -14.05
C ALA A 109 -9.11 0.20 -15.10
N LEU A 110 -8.86 -1.06 -15.48
CA LEU A 110 -7.87 -1.39 -16.49
C LEU A 110 -8.21 -0.78 -17.86
N LYS A 111 -9.46 -0.89 -18.29
CA LYS A 111 -9.94 -0.28 -19.54
C LYS A 111 -9.77 1.25 -19.50
N GLY A 112 -10.19 1.91 -18.41
CA GLY A 112 -10.01 3.35 -18.23
C GLY A 112 -8.53 3.78 -18.25
N ALA A 113 -7.64 3.00 -17.63
CA ALA A 113 -6.21 3.25 -17.66
C ALA A 113 -5.64 3.15 -19.10
N LEU A 114 -6.03 2.12 -19.85
CA LEU A 114 -5.60 1.94 -21.24
C LEU A 114 -6.12 3.08 -22.13
N THR A 115 -7.39 3.46 -21.98
CA THR A 115 -7.97 4.61 -22.69
C THR A 115 -7.21 5.90 -22.38
N SER A 116 -6.86 6.14 -21.12
CA SER A 116 -6.09 7.32 -20.71
C SER A 116 -4.71 7.36 -21.37
N LYS A 117 -4.04 6.22 -21.54
CA LYS A 117 -2.74 6.13 -22.20
C LYS A 117 -2.84 6.41 -23.70
N VAL A 118 -3.86 5.87 -24.35
CA VAL A 118 -4.14 6.13 -25.78
C VAL A 118 -4.38 7.62 -26.01
N ASN A 119 -5.22 8.26 -25.16
CA ASN A 119 -5.54 9.69 -25.30
C ASN A 119 -4.34 10.61 -25.09
N ARG A 120 -3.39 10.21 -24.24
CA ARG A 120 -2.19 11.00 -23.96
C ARG A 120 -1.04 10.74 -24.92
N SER A 121 -1.11 9.68 -25.72
CA SER A 121 0.01 9.20 -26.56
C SER A 121 1.34 9.09 -25.79
N GLU A 122 1.26 8.80 -24.48
CA GLU A 122 2.42 8.66 -23.63
C GLU A 122 2.90 7.22 -23.60
N GLU A 123 3.98 6.95 -24.28
CA GLU A 123 4.75 5.73 -24.12
C GLU A 123 5.93 5.99 -23.20
N ARG A 124 5.84 5.47 -21.97
CA ARG A 124 6.95 5.52 -21.04
C ARG A 124 7.60 4.15 -20.92
N ARG A 125 8.83 4.02 -21.37
CA ARG A 125 9.69 2.91 -21.01
C ARG A 125 10.15 3.12 -19.55
N VAL A 126 9.77 2.21 -18.66
CA VAL A 126 10.43 2.08 -17.37
C VAL A 126 11.74 1.34 -17.65
N GLY A 127 12.77 2.10 -18.03
CA GLY A 127 14.08 1.58 -18.32
C GLY A 127 15.00 1.57 -17.10
N LYS A 128 16.28 1.30 -17.38
CA LYS A 128 17.36 1.26 -16.38
C LYS A 128 17.67 2.63 -15.76
N GLU A 129 17.09 3.71 -16.26
CA GLU A 129 17.30 5.08 -15.77
C GLU A 129 16.86 5.26 -14.30
N CYS A 130 15.91 4.47 -13.82
CA CYS A 130 15.57 4.45 -12.39
C CYS A 130 16.71 3.96 -11.49
N ARG A 131 17.69 3.23 -12.03
CA ARG A 131 18.86 2.77 -11.26
C ARG A 131 19.95 3.82 -11.13
N SER A 132 20.01 4.81 -12.00
CA SER A 132 21.01 5.87 -11.95
C SER A 132 20.80 6.86 -10.80
N ARG A 133 19.64 6.85 -10.15
CA ARG A 133 19.37 7.65 -8.94
C ARG A 133 20.08 7.14 -7.69
N TRP A 134 20.52 5.91 -7.68
CA TRP A 134 21.33 5.34 -6.62
C TRP A 134 22.79 5.53 -6.99
N SER A 135 23.20 6.77 -6.96
CA SER A 135 24.63 7.10 -7.03
C SER A 135 25.33 6.47 -5.83
N PRO A 136 26.51 5.84 -6.02
CA PRO A 136 27.30 5.30 -4.92
C PRO A 136 27.83 6.36 -3.95
N TYR A 137 27.47 7.63 -4.13
CA TYR A 137 27.84 8.76 -3.28
C TYR A 137 26.71 9.23 -2.35
N HIS A 138 25.70 8.39 -2.11
CA HIS A 138 24.68 8.62 -1.08
C HIS A 138 24.80 7.59 0.02
#